data_431df3f6c1853f4dcfb3c1da39c555cc
#
_entry.id   431df3f6c1853f4dcfb3c1da39c555cc
#
_cell.length_a   1.000
_cell.length_b   1.000
_cell.length_c   1.000
_cell.angle_alpha   90.00
_cell.angle_beta   90.00
_cell.angle_gamma   90.00
#
_symmetry.space_group_name_H-M   'P 1'
#
loop_
_entity.id
_entity.type
_entity.pdbx_description
1 polymer ?
#
loop_
_entity_poly.entity_id
_entity_poly.type
_entity_poly.pdbx_seq_one_letter_code
_entity_poly.pdbx_strand_id
1 'polypeptide(L)'
;GIADGVQAGEKLDFSGSMIGKGNDQLVQAMAQVLLQENAEKNFLQAGERDVNLVITFDNGIIHTYEAKDASPKSLEDLYKAVEEERPGGGTDIYLPAMAALREMRENYDLTQYTPAVILMTDGKSNGDTVFGDFQEFYLQEQMDVPVFSIMFGQAQESQLEELAALTNARVFDGRSDLIGAFRSVKGYN
;
A
#
# COMPACT_ATOMS: atom_id res chain seq x y z
N GLY A 1 -23.66 7.40 -9.21
CA GLY A 1 -22.91 6.68 -10.23
C GLY A 1 -21.98 5.70 -9.54
N ILE A 2 -21.84 4.51 -10.06
CA ILE A 2 -20.84 3.53 -9.59
C ILE A 2 -19.50 4.06 -10.06
N ALA A 3 -18.51 4.17 -9.17
CA ALA A 3 -17.16 4.53 -9.54
C ALA A 3 -16.62 3.53 -10.56
N ASP A 4 -16.05 4.04 -11.64
CA ASP A 4 -15.74 3.24 -12.84
C ASP A 4 -14.34 2.59 -12.82
N GLY A 5 -13.65 2.62 -11.70
CA GLY A 5 -12.32 2.02 -11.50
C GLY A 5 -11.90 2.02 -10.04
N VAL A 6 -10.91 1.21 -9.70
CA VAL A 6 -10.24 1.21 -8.40
C VAL A 6 -8.90 1.91 -8.54
N GLN A 7 -8.58 2.81 -7.63
CA GLN A 7 -7.25 3.35 -7.49
C GLN A 7 -6.66 2.83 -6.18
N ALA A 8 -5.78 1.86 -6.28
CA ALA A 8 -5.05 1.31 -5.14
C ALA A 8 -3.65 1.91 -5.06
N GLY A 9 -3.26 2.34 -3.87
CA GLY A 9 -1.90 2.79 -3.59
C GLY A 9 -1.25 1.86 -2.58
N GLU A 10 -0.40 0.96 -3.03
CA GLU A 10 0.37 0.06 -2.18
C GLU A 10 1.61 0.78 -1.64
N LYS A 11 1.80 0.74 -0.32
CA LYS A 11 2.96 1.27 0.40
C LYS A 11 3.75 0.10 0.96
N LEU A 12 4.94 -0.11 0.42
CA LEU A 12 5.75 -1.29 0.69
C LEU A 12 6.98 -0.90 1.51
N ASP A 13 7.04 -1.42 2.72
CA ASP A 13 8.13 -1.23 3.66
C ASP A 13 9.39 -1.99 3.19
N PHE A 14 10.45 -1.25 2.92
CA PHE A 14 11.79 -1.75 2.61
C PHE A 14 12.82 -1.32 3.67
N SER A 15 12.40 -1.17 4.91
CA SER A 15 13.31 -0.88 6.03
C SER A 15 14.27 -2.04 6.33
N GLY A 16 15.25 -1.78 7.20
CA GLY A 16 16.27 -2.76 7.53
C GLY A 16 15.75 -4.04 8.18
N SER A 17 14.60 -4.02 8.86
CA SER A 17 13.94 -5.20 9.42
C SER A 17 13.44 -6.17 8.34
N MET A 18 13.21 -5.67 7.13
CA MET A 18 12.76 -6.45 5.98
C MET A 18 13.87 -7.33 5.37
N ILE A 19 15.14 -7.15 5.72
CA ILE A 19 16.24 -7.92 5.15
C ILE A 19 16.01 -9.43 5.34
N GLY A 20 15.99 -10.18 4.26
CA GLY A 20 15.78 -11.63 4.22
C GLY A 20 14.29 -11.99 4.15
N LYS A 21 13.78 -12.73 5.14
CA LYS A 21 12.43 -13.33 5.09
C LYS A 21 11.29 -12.32 4.90
N GLY A 22 11.39 -11.14 5.48
CA GLY A 22 10.38 -10.08 5.34
C GLY A 22 10.24 -9.64 3.89
N ASN A 23 11.37 -9.31 3.27
CA ASN A 23 11.42 -8.92 1.86
C ASN A 23 10.93 -10.05 0.93
N ASP A 24 11.34 -11.29 1.18
CA ASP A 24 10.89 -12.43 0.39
C ASP A 24 9.37 -12.61 0.45
N GLN A 25 8.78 -12.46 1.63
CA GLN A 25 7.33 -12.54 1.82
C GLN A 25 6.60 -11.40 1.11
N LEU A 26 7.11 -10.16 1.20
CA LEU A 26 6.54 -9.00 0.53
C LEU A 26 6.55 -9.17 -0.99
N VAL A 27 7.69 -9.52 -1.56
CA VAL A 27 7.85 -9.73 -3.00
C VAL A 27 6.95 -10.89 -3.48
N GLN A 28 6.87 -12.00 -2.73
CA GLN A 28 5.96 -13.09 -3.05
C GLN A 28 4.49 -12.67 -3.00
N ALA A 29 4.09 -11.85 -2.02
CA ALA A 29 2.72 -11.33 -1.96
C ALA A 29 2.42 -10.42 -3.16
N MET A 30 3.35 -9.53 -3.53
CA MET A 30 3.18 -8.66 -4.69
C MET A 30 3.12 -9.45 -6.01
N ALA A 31 3.85 -10.56 -6.13
CA ALA A 31 3.71 -11.48 -7.27
C ALA A 31 2.29 -12.06 -7.39
N GLN A 32 1.62 -12.34 -6.27
CA GLN A 32 0.24 -12.86 -6.27
C GLN A 32 -0.80 -11.79 -6.64
N VAL A 33 -0.46 -10.53 -6.48
CA VAL A 33 -1.37 -9.39 -6.73
C VAL A 33 -1.16 -8.81 -8.12
N LEU A 34 0.09 -8.63 -8.53
CA LEU A 34 0.45 -7.92 -9.77
C LEU A 34 0.60 -8.85 -10.98
N LEU A 35 1.08 -10.08 -10.81
CA LEU A 35 1.20 -11.00 -11.93
C LEU A 35 -0.16 -11.61 -12.25
N GLN A 36 -0.68 -11.34 -13.45
CA GLN A 36 -2.06 -11.64 -13.85
C GLN A 36 -2.45 -13.10 -13.61
N GLU A 37 -1.62 -14.06 -14.00
CA GLU A 37 -1.93 -15.49 -13.81
C GLU A 37 -2.12 -15.87 -12.33
N ASN A 38 -1.37 -15.23 -11.44
CA ASN A 38 -1.48 -15.44 -10.00
C ASN A 38 -2.68 -14.69 -9.42
N ALA A 39 -2.90 -13.44 -9.87
CA ALA A 39 -4.03 -12.63 -9.44
C ALA A 39 -5.37 -13.28 -9.79
N GLU A 40 -5.50 -13.89 -10.98
CA GLU A 40 -6.68 -14.66 -11.38
C GLU A 40 -6.96 -15.81 -10.42
N LYS A 41 -5.95 -16.62 -10.08
CA LYS A 41 -6.08 -17.73 -9.15
C LYS A 41 -6.49 -17.30 -7.74
N ASN A 42 -6.13 -16.07 -7.38
CA ASN A 42 -6.37 -15.51 -6.04
C ASN A 42 -7.58 -14.56 -5.98
N PHE A 43 -8.31 -14.35 -7.08
CA PHE A 43 -9.41 -13.39 -7.17
C PHE A 43 -8.98 -11.95 -6.84
N LEU A 44 -7.78 -11.59 -7.25
CA LEU A 44 -7.15 -10.28 -7.03
C LEU A 44 -6.94 -9.50 -8.33
N GLN A 45 -7.55 -9.95 -9.44
CA GLN A 45 -7.38 -9.28 -10.74
C GLN A 45 -7.69 -7.79 -10.65
N ALA A 46 -6.86 -7.00 -11.32
CA ALA A 46 -7.17 -5.62 -11.59
C ALA A 46 -8.09 -5.51 -12.82
N GLY A 47 -9.03 -4.59 -12.77
CA GLY A 47 -9.87 -4.24 -13.91
C GLY A 47 -9.10 -3.37 -14.91
N GLU A 48 -9.58 -3.30 -16.16
CA GLU A 48 -8.90 -2.55 -17.24
C GLU A 48 -8.69 -1.05 -16.92
N ARG A 49 -9.50 -0.50 -16.02
CA ARG A 49 -9.46 0.91 -15.60
C ARG A 49 -8.84 1.12 -14.22
N ASP A 50 -8.36 0.06 -13.60
CA ASP A 50 -7.69 0.18 -12.30
C ASP A 50 -6.32 0.84 -12.48
N VAL A 51 -6.00 1.73 -11.56
CA VAL A 51 -4.69 2.37 -11.45
C VAL A 51 -3.99 1.82 -10.23
N ASN A 52 -2.77 1.37 -10.39
CA ASN A 52 -1.94 0.88 -9.29
C ASN A 52 -0.75 1.84 -9.10
N LEU A 53 -0.67 2.40 -7.90
CA LEU A 53 0.42 3.25 -7.46
C LEU A 53 1.19 2.51 -6.35
N VAL A 54 2.46 2.20 -6.59
CA VAL A 54 3.32 1.58 -5.58
C VAL A 54 4.37 2.57 -5.10
N ILE A 55 4.43 2.78 -3.80
CA ILE A 55 5.50 3.57 -3.16
C ILE A 55 6.31 2.62 -2.28
N THR A 56 7.58 2.48 -2.59
CA THR A 56 8.55 1.79 -1.73
C THR A 56 9.17 2.79 -0.77
N PHE A 57 9.32 2.40 0.48
CA PHE A 57 9.77 3.30 1.53
C PHE A 57 10.63 2.59 2.60
N ASP A 58 11.41 3.40 3.29
CA ASP A 58 12.11 3.08 4.54
C ASP A 58 11.84 4.22 5.55
N ASN A 59 12.83 4.96 6.00
CA ASN A 59 12.64 6.22 6.71
C ASN A 59 12.33 7.41 5.80
N GLY A 60 12.18 7.17 4.50
CA GLY A 60 11.79 8.13 3.47
C GLY A 60 11.11 7.41 2.29
N ILE A 61 10.77 8.16 1.26
CA ILE A 61 10.31 7.59 0.00
C ILE A 61 11.54 7.12 -0.79
N ILE A 62 11.57 5.82 -1.13
CA ILE A 62 12.61 5.28 -2.00
C ILE A 62 12.25 5.54 -3.46
N HIS A 63 11.13 4.96 -3.92
CA HIS A 63 10.62 5.17 -5.25
C HIS A 63 9.09 5.24 -5.27
N THR A 64 8.57 5.85 -6.34
CA THR A 64 7.15 5.84 -6.68
C THR A 64 6.99 5.27 -8.08
N TYR A 65 6.21 4.21 -8.21
CA TYR A 65 5.91 3.53 -9.46
C TYR A 65 4.42 3.58 -9.73
N GLU A 66 4.03 3.73 -10.99
CA GLU A 66 2.64 3.83 -11.37
C GLU A 66 2.34 2.96 -12.61
N ALA A 67 1.29 2.15 -12.53
CA ALA A 67 0.67 1.50 -13.65
C ALA A 67 -0.71 2.15 -13.89
N LYS A 68 -0.81 2.96 -14.95
CA LYS A 68 -2.05 3.70 -15.33
C LYS A 68 -3.08 2.81 -16.02
N ASP A 69 -2.71 1.61 -16.35
CA ASP A 69 -3.57 0.56 -16.87
C ASP A 69 -3.23 -0.76 -16.18
N ALA A 70 -4.16 -1.67 -16.18
CA ALA A 70 -3.97 -3.01 -15.63
C ALA A 70 -3.56 -4.02 -16.70
N SER A 71 -2.87 -3.60 -17.76
CA SER A 71 -2.34 -4.54 -18.74
C SER A 71 -1.32 -5.48 -18.11
N PRO A 72 -1.25 -6.75 -18.54
CA PRO A 72 -0.31 -7.72 -18.00
C PRO A 72 1.14 -7.22 -18.00
N LYS A 73 1.50 -6.48 -19.03
CA LYS A 73 2.85 -5.91 -19.16
C LYS A 73 3.11 -4.80 -18.14
N SER A 74 2.19 -3.86 -17.98
CA SER A 74 2.34 -2.76 -17.01
C SER A 74 2.43 -3.29 -15.58
N LEU A 75 1.63 -4.28 -15.24
CA LEU A 75 1.67 -4.92 -13.91
C LEU A 75 2.93 -5.76 -13.69
N GLU A 76 3.42 -6.45 -14.73
CA GLU A 76 4.70 -7.18 -14.67
C GLU A 76 5.88 -6.22 -14.50
N ASP A 77 5.89 -5.09 -15.21
CA ASP A 77 6.95 -4.08 -15.09
C ASP A 77 6.94 -3.47 -13.68
N LEU A 78 5.75 -3.24 -13.09
CA LEU A 78 5.59 -2.79 -11.73
C LEU A 78 6.12 -3.82 -10.71
N TYR A 79 5.79 -5.11 -10.91
CA TYR A 79 6.31 -6.19 -10.07
C TYR A 79 7.84 -6.28 -10.11
N LYS A 80 8.45 -6.20 -11.30
CA LYS A 80 9.91 -6.23 -11.46
C LYS A 80 10.60 -5.08 -10.71
N ALA A 81 10.01 -3.88 -10.75
CA ALA A 81 10.51 -2.74 -10.02
C ALA A 81 10.51 -3.00 -8.50
N VAL A 82 9.46 -3.60 -7.96
CA VAL A 82 9.38 -3.99 -6.54
C VAL A 82 10.40 -5.10 -6.20
N GLU A 83 10.57 -6.10 -7.06
CA GLU A 83 11.51 -7.21 -6.87
C GLU A 83 12.98 -6.75 -6.83
N GLU A 84 13.30 -5.69 -7.56
CA GLU A 84 14.65 -5.11 -7.63
C GLU A 84 15.00 -4.23 -6.42
N GLU A 85 14.01 -3.80 -5.62
CA GLU A 85 14.24 -3.00 -4.41
C GLU A 85 15.09 -3.74 -3.38
N ARG A 86 15.83 -2.97 -2.60
CA ARG A 86 16.71 -3.51 -1.55
C ARG A 86 16.38 -2.89 -0.20
N PRO A 87 16.07 -3.71 0.82
CA PRO A 87 15.77 -3.21 2.15
C PRO A 87 16.98 -2.52 2.80
N GLY A 88 16.71 -1.45 3.54
CA GLY A 88 17.68 -0.70 4.33
C GLY A 88 17.01 0.39 5.15
N GLY A 89 17.76 1.13 5.96
CA GLY A 89 17.26 2.26 6.72
C GLY A 89 16.30 1.95 7.88
N GLY A 90 15.63 2.98 8.36
CA GLY A 90 14.57 2.91 9.38
C GLY A 90 13.19 2.70 8.75
N THR A 91 12.12 3.05 9.49
CA THR A 91 10.73 2.92 9.03
C THR A 91 9.96 4.19 9.33
N ASP A 92 9.36 4.82 8.33
CA ASP A 92 8.36 5.89 8.49
C ASP A 92 7.08 5.49 7.75
N ILE A 93 6.03 5.16 8.46
CA ILE A 93 4.75 4.73 7.85
C ILE A 93 3.85 5.91 7.46
N TYR A 94 4.04 7.06 8.08
CA TYR A 94 3.16 8.22 7.88
C TYR A 94 3.51 8.99 6.62
N LEU A 95 4.80 9.23 6.39
CA LEU A 95 5.27 9.95 5.21
C LEU A 95 4.82 9.31 3.88
N PRO A 96 4.99 7.99 3.65
CA PRO A 96 4.53 7.38 2.41
C PRO A 96 3.00 7.36 2.28
N ALA A 97 2.26 7.25 3.39
CA ALA A 97 0.81 7.36 3.38
C ALA A 97 0.35 8.75 2.92
N MET A 98 0.97 9.82 3.46
CA MET A 98 0.71 11.21 3.01
C MET A 98 1.08 11.40 1.54
N ALA A 99 2.23 10.89 1.11
CA ALA A 99 2.68 10.99 -0.28
C ALA A 99 1.69 10.33 -1.24
N ALA A 100 1.18 9.14 -0.90
CA ALA A 100 0.19 8.47 -1.71
C ALA A 100 -1.11 9.26 -1.84
N LEU A 101 -1.61 9.78 -0.74
CA LEU A 101 -2.85 10.57 -0.73
C LEU A 101 -2.73 11.83 -1.58
N ARG A 102 -1.56 12.51 -1.52
CA ARG A 102 -1.27 13.66 -2.39
C ARG A 102 -1.23 13.27 -3.85
N GLU A 103 -0.47 12.24 -4.18
CA GLU A 103 -0.32 11.73 -5.55
C GLU A 103 -1.66 11.39 -6.18
N MET A 104 -2.52 10.68 -5.43
CA MET A 104 -3.87 10.34 -5.87
C MET A 104 -4.71 11.59 -6.13
N ARG A 105 -4.69 12.56 -5.21
CA ARG A 105 -5.50 13.77 -5.31
C ARG A 105 -5.05 14.71 -6.43
N GLU A 106 -3.73 14.85 -6.62
CA GLU A 106 -3.17 15.76 -7.60
C GLU A 106 -3.31 15.25 -9.04
N ASN A 107 -3.29 13.94 -9.23
CA ASN A 107 -3.24 13.34 -10.56
C ASN A 107 -4.54 12.70 -11.02
N TYR A 108 -5.53 12.51 -10.11
CA TYR A 108 -6.76 11.79 -10.42
C TYR A 108 -8.01 12.51 -9.90
N ASP A 109 -9.10 12.42 -10.66
CA ASP A 109 -10.44 12.77 -10.18
C ASP A 109 -10.99 11.60 -9.34
N LEU A 110 -10.81 11.68 -8.03
CA LEU A 110 -11.19 10.61 -7.08
C LEU A 110 -12.70 10.32 -7.07
N THR A 111 -13.54 11.16 -7.70
CA THR A 111 -14.97 10.87 -7.85
C THR A 111 -15.25 9.79 -8.90
N GLN A 112 -14.26 9.50 -9.76
CA GLN A 112 -14.34 8.46 -10.79
C GLN A 112 -13.78 7.11 -10.35
N TYR A 113 -13.20 7.04 -9.16
CA TYR A 113 -12.54 5.86 -8.62
C TYR A 113 -13.09 5.48 -7.25
N THR A 114 -12.79 4.26 -6.82
CA THR A 114 -12.87 3.82 -5.43
C THR A 114 -11.45 3.79 -4.87
N PRO A 115 -10.93 4.92 -4.35
CA PRO A 115 -9.54 5.02 -3.95
C PRO A 115 -9.29 4.32 -2.61
N ALA A 116 -8.14 3.67 -2.47
CA ALA A 116 -7.68 3.11 -1.21
C ALA A 116 -6.15 3.13 -1.14
N VAL A 117 -5.61 3.31 0.06
CA VAL A 117 -4.20 3.11 0.37
C VAL A 117 -4.05 1.80 1.13
N ILE A 118 -3.07 0.98 0.76
CA ILE A 118 -2.71 -0.26 1.45
C ILE A 118 -1.27 -0.12 1.93
N LEU A 119 -1.10 0.02 3.23
CA LEU A 119 0.19 0.09 3.89
C LEU A 119 0.62 -1.32 4.33
N MET A 120 1.78 -1.76 3.90
CA MET A 120 2.36 -3.06 4.24
C MET A 120 3.66 -2.84 4.98
N THR A 121 3.73 -3.27 6.26
CA THR A 121 4.91 -3.06 7.10
C THR A 121 5.13 -4.20 8.08
N ASP A 122 6.39 -4.50 8.38
CA ASP A 122 6.80 -5.45 9.42
C ASP A 122 7.38 -4.77 10.66
N GLY A 123 7.45 -3.44 10.67
CA GLY A 123 8.15 -2.68 11.67
C GLY A 123 7.29 -1.67 12.44
N LYS A 124 7.91 -1.12 13.46
CA LYS A 124 7.44 0.05 14.17
C LYS A 124 7.93 1.30 13.45
N SER A 125 7.03 2.26 13.20
CA SER A 125 7.44 3.58 12.73
C SER A 125 8.37 4.24 13.74
N ASN A 126 9.52 4.64 13.26
CA ASN A 126 10.56 5.34 14.02
C ASN A 126 11.20 6.49 13.22
N GLY A 127 10.52 6.90 12.13
CA GLY A 127 10.90 8.04 11.32
C GLY A 127 10.58 9.38 11.98
N ASP A 128 10.88 10.45 11.29
CA ASP A 128 10.69 11.83 11.78
C ASP A 128 9.22 12.26 11.73
N THR A 129 8.41 11.67 10.83
CA THR A 129 6.98 11.96 10.72
C THR A 129 6.21 11.21 11.81
N VAL A 130 5.35 11.92 12.53
CA VAL A 130 4.54 11.32 13.60
C VAL A 130 3.06 11.31 13.24
N PHE A 131 2.26 10.54 13.98
CA PHE A 131 0.82 10.44 13.74
C PHE A 131 0.12 11.80 13.70
N GLY A 132 0.54 12.75 14.54
CA GLY A 132 -0.01 14.11 14.56
C GLY A 132 0.14 14.85 13.24
N ASP A 133 1.27 14.70 12.56
CA ASP A 133 1.52 15.31 11.24
C ASP A 133 0.61 14.71 10.18
N PHE A 134 0.43 13.39 10.21
CA PHE A 134 -0.50 12.69 9.31
C PHE A 134 -1.95 13.13 9.57
N GLN A 135 -2.37 13.19 10.84
CA GLN A 135 -3.71 13.60 11.23
C GLN A 135 -4.01 15.03 10.76
N GLU A 136 -3.09 15.98 11.01
CA GLU A 136 -3.24 17.35 10.55
C GLU A 136 -3.39 17.42 9.04
N PHE A 137 -2.51 16.76 8.30
CA PHE A 137 -2.58 16.67 6.84
C PHE A 137 -3.92 16.10 6.37
N TYR A 138 -4.33 14.95 6.90
CA TYR A 138 -5.54 14.25 6.47
C TYR A 138 -6.80 15.08 6.66
N LEU A 139 -6.90 15.79 7.80
CA LEU A 139 -8.02 16.65 8.13
C LEU A 139 -8.00 17.98 7.35
N GLN A 140 -6.86 18.63 7.22
CA GLN A 140 -6.73 19.90 6.49
C GLN A 140 -7.04 19.72 5.00
N GLU A 141 -6.57 18.64 4.42
CA GLU A 141 -6.80 18.30 3.03
C GLU A 141 -8.19 17.68 2.78
N GLN A 142 -8.99 17.50 3.83
CA GLN A 142 -10.34 16.89 3.76
C GLN A 142 -10.33 15.57 2.98
N MET A 143 -9.32 14.73 3.28
CA MET A 143 -9.19 13.43 2.65
C MET A 143 -10.34 12.51 3.08
N ASP A 144 -10.87 11.73 2.13
CA ASP A 144 -11.87 10.67 2.36
C ASP A 144 -11.41 9.40 1.64
N VAL A 145 -10.16 9.03 1.88
CA VAL A 145 -9.53 7.84 1.29
C VAL A 145 -9.08 6.94 2.41
N PRO A 146 -9.59 5.71 2.51
CA PRO A 146 -9.20 4.78 3.58
C PRO A 146 -7.73 4.34 3.42
N VAL A 147 -7.02 4.28 4.56
CA VAL A 147 -5.67 3.75 4.65
C VAL A 147 -5.71 2.43 5.40
N PHE A 148 -5.85 1.35 4.67
CA PHE A 148 -5.77 0.00 5.21
C PHE A 148 -4.32 -0.37 5.54
N SER A 149 -4.14 -1.19 6.56
CA SER A 149 -2.82 -1.68 6.93
C SER A 149 -2.79 -3.20 6.94
N ILE A 150 -1.75 -3.79 6.36
CA ILE A 150 -1.43 -5.21 6.48
C ILE A 150 -0.16 -5.32 7.31
N MET A 151 -0.32 -5.88 8.50
CA MET A 151 0.74 -6.06 9.48
C MET A 151 1.39 -7.41 9.32
N PHE A 152 2.71 -7.46 9.29
CA PHE A 152 3.49 -8.69 9.36
C PHE A 152 4.75 -8.51 10.22
N GLY A 153 5.53 -9.57 10.45
CA GLY A 153 6.73 -9.49 11.26
C GLY A 153 6.50 -8.96 12.68
N GLN A 154 7.22 -7.91 13.05
CA GLN A 154 7.22 -7.27 14.39
C GLN A 154 6.48 -5.92 14.41
N ALA A 155 5.59 -5.67 13.45
CA ALA A 155 4.86 -4.40 13.34
C ALA A 155 4.14 -4.02 14.64
N GLN A 156 4.11 -2.73 14.95
CA GLN A 156 3.40 -2.20 16.10
C GLN A 156 1.94 -1.88 15.75
N GLU A 157 1.05 -2.78 16.14
CA GLU A 157 -0.38 -2.72 15.84
C GLU A 157 -1.03 -1.39 16.22
N SER A 158 -0.69 -0.81 17.39
CA SER A 158 -1.29 0.44 17.84
C SER A 158 -1.11 1.63 16.89
N GLN A 159 0.05 1.76 16.25
CA GLN A 159 0.30 2.82 15.25
C GLN A 159 -0.56 2.63 13.99
N LEU A 160 -0.76 1.39 13.58
CA LEU A 160 -1.58 1.05 12.42
C LEU A 160 -3.08 1.22 12.73
N GLU A 161 -3.50 0.91 13.96
CA GLU A 161 -4.87 1.13 14.42
C GLU A 161 -5.23 2.62 14.49
N GLU A 162 -4.30 3.49 14.91
CA GLU A 162 -4.51 4.94 14.90
C GLU A 162 -4.75 5.46 13.46
N LEU A 163 -3.95 5.00 12.49
CA LEU A 163 -4.14 5.31 11.07
C LEU A 163 -5.51 4.83 10.57
N ALA A 164 -5.82 3.57 10.83
CA ALA A 164 -7.07 2.94 10.37
C ALA A 164 -8.30 3.63 10.98
N ALA A 165 -8.26 3.95 12.28
CA ALA A 165 -9.36 4.63 12.96
C ALA A 165 -9.63 6.04 12.39
N LEU A 166 -8.57 6.81 12.12
CA LEU A 166 -8.69 8.15 11.54
C LEU A 166 -9.26 8.13 10.12
N THR A 167 -8.88 7.13 9.33
CA THR A 167 -9.22 7.04 7.90
C THR A 167 -10.40 6.12 7.60
N ASN A 168 -11.13 5.68 8.65
CA ASN A 168 -12.26 4.76 8.55
C ASN A 168 -11.92 3.42 7.85
N ALA A 169 -10.71 2.93 8.09
CA ALA A 169 -10.17 1.70 7.54
C ALA A 169 -9.97 0.60 8.60
N ARG A 170 -9.18 -0.41 8.29
CA ARG A 170 -8.87 -1.53 9.20
C ARG A 170 -7.43 -1.98 9.09
N VAL A 171 -6.97 -2.64 10.17
CA VAL A 171 -5.70 -3.37 10.21
C VAL A 171 -5.97 -4.85 9.99
N PHE A 172 -5.18 -5.50 9.15
CA PHE A 172 -5.23 -6.93 8.87
C PHE A 172 -3.92 -7.59 9.32
N ASP A 173 -4.03 -8.77 9.92
CA ASP A 173 -2.89 -9.56 10.34
C ASP A 173 -2.39 -10.46 9.21
N GLY A 174 -1.33 -10.03 8.54
CA GLY A 174 -0.68 -10.76 7.46
C GLY A 174 0.42 -11.74 7.90
N ARG A 175 0.67 -11.88 9.22
CA ARG A 175 1.78 -12.70 9.75
C ARG A 175 1.66 -14.18 9.40
N SER A 176 0.44 -14.69 9.30
CA SER A 176 0.16 -16.08 8.94
C SER A 176 -0.28 -16.24 7.48
N ASP A 177 -1.00 -15.27 6.94
CA ASP A 177 -1.52 -15.27 5.57
C ASP A 177 -1.55 -13.84 4.99
N LEU A 178 -0.42 -13.38 4.50
CA LEU A 178 -0.29 -12.05 3.89
C LEU A 178 -1.17 -11.90 2.63
N ILE A 179 -1.32 -12.97 1.85
CA ILE A 179 -2.17 -12.99 0.65
C ILE A 179 -3.65 -12.90 1.04
N GLY A 180 -4.07 -13.63 2.06
CA GLY A 180 -5.42 -13.57 2.60
C GLY A 180 -5.76 -12.21 3.20
N ALA A 181 -4.80 -11.56 3.90
CA ALA A 181 -4.95 -10.19 4.37
C ALA A 181 -5.16 -9.22 3.20
N PHE A 182 -4.38 -9.33 2.14
CA PHE A 182 -4.51 -8.51 0.94
C PHE A 182 -5.87 -8.68 0.25
N ARG A 183 -6.36 -9.93 0.14
CA ARG A 183 -7.72 -10.20 -0.35
C ARG A 183 -8.79 -9.53 0.49
N SER A 184 -8.62 -9.58 1.81
CA SER A 184 -9.57 -8.97 2.74
C SER A 184 -9.66 -7.45 2.53
N VAL A 185 -8.52 -6.78 2.30
CA VAL A 185 -8.51 -5.36 1.96
C VAL A 185 -9.28 -5.10 0.67
N LYS A 186 -9.00 -5.84 -0.40
CA LYS A 186 -9.72 -5.70 -1.69
C LYS A 186 -11.23 -5.97 -1.58
N GLY A 187 -11.64 -6.84 -0.66
CA GLY A 187 -13.06 -7.14 -0.41
C GLY A 187 -13.82 -6.08 0.39
N TYR A 188 -13.12 -5.10 0.99
CA TYR A 188 -13.72 -3.99 1.72
C TYR A 188 -13.98 -2.75 0.86
N ASN A 189 -13.45 -2.70 -0.35
CA ASN A 189 -13.62 -1.60 -1.30
C ASN A 189 -14.80 -1.82 -2.24
#